data_24cbd72003db08a40d340481579693a9
#
_entry.id   24cbd72003db08a40d340481579693a9
#
_cell.length_a   1.000
_cell.length_b   1.000
_cell.length_c   1.000
_cell.angle_alpha   90.00
_cell.angle_beta   90.00
_cell.angle_gamma   90.00
#
_symmetry.space_group_name_H-M   'P 1'
#
loop_
_entity.id
_entity.type
_entity.pdbx_description
1 polymer ?
#
loop_
_entity_poly.entity_id
_entity_poly.type
_entity_poly.pdbx_seq_one_letter_code
_entity_poly.pdbx_strand_id
1 'polypeptide(L)'
;MNQPPRFFRSPRPRPGAAPAAPSAIVPSPAAPASPAGPVRLNKRMAELGLCSRREADDWIERGWVRVNGEVAPMGVKVTPADRVEIDQAAQGQQATQVTILLHKPMGYVSGQAEDGHEPAVMLINPRTHWREDTSTHRFSPPQLRGLAPAGRLDIDSVGLLVLTQDGRVARQLIGEDSGIEKEYLVRVTWSPTAGATGGPGARGDVTTDVQRVFPPAMLARLRHGLSLDGQPLKPARVDWQNPEQLRFVLTEGKKRQIRRMCEQVGLKVVGLKRIRIGRVMLGNLPAGQWRYLGADERF
;
A
#
# COMPACT_ATOMS: atom_id res chain seq x y z
N MET A 1 -30.69 75.72 -16.13
CA MET A 1 -29.98 74.46 -16.48
C MET A 1 -30.61 73.36 -15.69
N ASN A 2 -31.43 72.52 -16.33
CA ASN A 2 -32.30 71.53 -15.74
C ASN A 2 -31.55 70.18 -15.57
N GLN A 3 -31.52 69.63 -14.36
CA GLN A 3 -31.18 68.23 -14.15
C GLN A 3 -32.47 67.42 -13.96
N PRO A 4 -32.60 66.25 -14.61
CA PRO A 4 -33.78 65.39 -14.42
C PRO A 4 -33.70 64.57 -13.17
N PRO A 5 -34.84 64.10 -12.62
CA PRO A 5 -34.93 63.37 -11.32
C PRO A 5 -34.47 61.93 -11.41
N ARG A 6 -33.74 61.50 -10.35
CA ARG A 6 -33.31 60.11 -10.15
C ARG A 6 -34.50 59.25 -9.72
N PHE A 7 -34.83 58.25 -10.53
CA PHE A 7 -35.76 57.19 -10.18
C PHE A 7 -35.16 56.21 -9.15
N PHE A 8 -35.74 56.08 -7.99
CA PHE A 8 -35.47 55.04 -7.02
C PHE A 8 -35.98 53.71 -7.58
N ARG A 9 -35.05 52.74 -7.81
CA ARG A 9 -35.40 51.36 -8.10
C ARG A 9 -35.57 50.63 -6.77
N SER A 10 -36.76 50.08 -6.54
CA SER A 10 -37.07 49.16 -5.45
C SER A 10 -36.23 47.88 -5.55
N PRO A 11 -35.77 47.29 -4.42
CA PRO A 11 -35.02 46.04 -4.42
C PRO A 11 -35.94 44.87 -4.81
N ARG A 12 -35.46 44.04 -5.76
CA ARG A 12 -36.12 42.79 -6.12
C ARG A 12 -35.99 41.78 -4.93
N PRO A 13 -37.01 40.95 -4.68
CA PRO A 13 -36.91 39.89 -3.68
C PRO A 13 -35.90 38.83 -4.11
N ARG A 14 -35.07 38.37 -3.17
CA ARG A 14 -34.13 37.24 -3.36
C ARG A 14 -34.94 35.99 -3.62
N PRO A 15 -34.56 35.13 -4.58
CA PRO A 15 -35.14 33.80 -4.72
C PRO A 15 -34.78 32.95 -3.48
N GLY A 16 -35.78 32.28 -2.96
CA GLY A 16 -35.63 31.35 -1.83
C GLY A 16 -34.62 30.26 -2.12
N ALA A 17 -33.91 29.84 -1.08
CA ALA A 17 -32.99 28.72 -1.10
C ALA A 17 -33.70 27.45 -1.57
N ALA A 18 -33.25 26.88 -2.66
CA ALA A 18 -33.70 25.56 -3.11
C ALA A 18 -33.25 24.50 -2.07
N PRO A 19 -34.06 23.45 -1.83
CA PRO A 19 -33.66 22.35 -0.96
C PRO A 19 -32.45 21.64 -1.54
N ALA A 20 -31.51 21.27 -0.65
CA ALA A 20 -30.29 20.54 -0.98
C ALA A 20 -30.62 19.27 -1.79
N ALA A 21 -29.98 19.14 -2.94
CA ALA A 21 -30.12 17.97 -3.79
C ALA A 21 -29.61 16.71 -3.07
N PRO A 22 -30.26 15.56 -3.21
CA PRO A 22 -29.81 14.30 -2.63
C PRO A 22 -28.49 13.86 -3.27
N SER A 23 -27.60 13.35 -2.43
CA SER A 23 -26.25 12.85 -2.74
C SER A 23 -26.18 12.03 -4.02
N ALA A 24 -25.10 12.20 -4.74
CA ALA A 24 -24.81 11.56 -6.00
C ALA A 24 -24.95 10.03 -5.96
N ILE A 25 -25.83 9.51 -6.80
CA ILE A 25 -25.93 8.10 -7.13
C ILE A 25 -24.71 7.77 -7.99
N VAL A 26 -23.78 6.96 -7.47
CA VAL A 26 -22.71 6.38 -8.29
C VAL A 26 -23.30 5.18 -9.04
N PRO A 27 -23.37 5.17 -10.38
CA PRO A 27 -23.78 3.99 -11.12
C PRO A 27 -22.72 2.89 -10.95
N SER A 28 -23.15 1.74 -10.46
CA SER A 28 -22.31 0.52 -10.37
C SER A 28 -21.94 0.06 -11.77
N PRO A 29 -20.64 -0.20 -12.08
CA PRO A 29 -20.29 -0.90 -13.30
C PRO A 29 -20.84 -2.33 -13.23
N ALA A 30 -21.59 -2.74 -14.23
CA ALA A 30 -22.13 -4.08 -14.38
C ALA A 30 -20.98 -5.09 -14.51
N ALA A 31 -20.73 -5.86 -13.44
CA ALA A 31 -19.91 -7.05 -13.49
C ALA A 31 -20.80 -8.27 -13.81
N PRO A 32 -20.31 -9.32 -14.51
CA PRO A 32 -21.10 -10.49 -14.86
C PRO A 32 -21.56 -11.22 -13.60
N ALA A 33 -22.87 -11.43 -13.52
CA ALA A 33 -23.56 -12.04 -12.40
C ALA A 33 -23.27 -13.55 -12.35
N SER A 34 -22.38 -13.95 -11.43
CA SER A 34 -22.51 -15.26 -10.80
C SER A 34 -23.52 -15.13 -9.64
N PRO A 35 -24.39 -16.11 -9.39
CA PRO A 35 -25.32 -16.05 -8.27
C PRO A 35 -24.55 -16.26 -6.95
N ALA A 36 -23.88 -15.22 -6.51
CA ALA A 36 -23.25 -15.21 -5.20
C ALA A 36 -24.36 -15.11 -4.14
N GLY A 37 -24.50 -16.15 -3.32
CA GLY A 37 -25.40 -16.13 -2.17
C GLY A 37 -25.13 -14.93 -1.25
N PRO A 38 -26.01 -14.68 -0.27
CA PRO A 38 -25.90 -13.51 0.60
C PRO A 38 -24.56 -13.50 1.35
N VAL A 39 -23.83 -12.39 1.27
CA VAL A 39 -22.55 -12.18 1.93
C VAL A 39 -22.70 -11.21 3.10
N ARG A 40 -21.80 -11.27 4.08
CA ARG A 40 -21.80 -10.30 5.19
C ARG A 40 -21.64 -8.87 4.66
N LEU A 41 -22.38 -7.93 5.24
CA LEU A 41 -22.39 -6.53 4.83
C LEU A 41 -20.99 -5.91 4.82
N ASN A 42 -20.18 -6.14 5.87
CA ASN A 42 -18.79 -5.65 5.93
C ASN A 42 -17.93 -6.17 4.77
N LYS A 43 -18.12 -7.43 4.36
CA LYS A 43 -17.45 -7.99 3.19
C LYS A 43 -17.90 -7.30 1.91
N ARG A 44 -19.22 -7.11 1.76
CA ARG A 44 -19.79 -6.42 0.59
C ARG A 44 -19.31 -4.98 0.47
N MET A 45 -19.28 -4.22 1.56
CA MET A 45 -18.77 -2.85 1.59
C MET A 45 -17.31 -2.78 1.15
N ALA A 46 -16.48 -3.72 1.63
CA ALA A 46 -15.10 -3.81 1.21
C ALA A 46 -14.93 -4.21 -0.26
N GLU A 47 -15.78 -5.11 -0.80
CA GLU A 47 -15.79 -5.48 -2.23
C GLU A 47 -16.17 -4.29 -3.11
N LEU A 48 -17.10 -3.48 -2.68
CA LEU A 48 -17.53 -2.24 -3.35
C LEU A 48 -16.45 -1.11 -3.25
N GLY A 49 -15.37 -1.32 -2.50
CA GLY A 49 -14.32 -0.31 -2.33
C GLY A 49 -14.72 0.87 -1.43
N LEU A 50 -15.80 0.74 -0.68
CA LEU A 50 -16.30 1.81 0.19
C LEU A 50 -15.40 2.04 1.41
N CYS A 51 -14.91 0.95 2.01
CA CYS A 51 -14.05 0.95 3.20
C CYS A 51 -13.38 -0.41 3.40
N SER A 52 -12.56 -0.57 4.43
CA SER A 52 -12.10 -1.89 4.87
C SER A 52 -13.20 -2.62 5.66
N ARG A 53 -13.05 -3.94 5.84
CA ARG A 53 -14.00 -4.73 6.65
C ARG A 53 -14.08 -4.24 8.10
N ARG A 54 -12.94 -3.83 8.69
CA ARG A 54 -12.89 -3.31 10.07
C ARG A 54 -13.58 -1.96 10.18
N GLU A 55 -13.37 -1.07 9.22
CA GLU A 55 -14.08 0.21 9.16
C GLU A 55 -15.59 -0.02 8.96
N ALA A 56 -15.98 -0.97 8.12
CA ALA A 56 -17.38 -1.32 7.93
C ALA A 56 -18.02 -1.78 9.25
N ASP A 57 -17.33 -2.62 10.02
CA ASP A 57 -17.84 -3.08 11.32
C ASP A 57 -18.01 -1.90 12.29
N ASP A 58 -17.02 -0.99 12.39
CA ASP A 58 -17.12 0.24 13.22
C ASP A 58 -18.29 1.15 12.77
N TRP A 59 -18.48 1.34 11.46
CA TRP A 59 -19.56 2.16 10.94
C TRP A 59 -20.93 1.54 11.14
N ILE A 60 -21.06 0.21 11.02
CA ILE A 60 -22.31 -0.52 11.29
C ILE A 60 -22.64 -0.41 12.78
N GLU A 61 -21.68 -0.61 13.67
CA GLU A 61 -21.87 -0.49 15.12
C GLU A 61 -22.34 0.90 15.53
N ARG A 62 -21.83 1.95 14.87
CA ARG A 62 -22.26 3.35 15.08
C ARG A 62 -23.59 3.72 14.44
N GLY A 63 -24.21 2.82 13.68
CA GLY A 63 -25.44 3.08 12.95
C GLY A 63 -25.27 3.97 11.71
N TRP A 64 -24.06 4.11 11.18
CA TRP A 64 -23.74 4.93 10.01
C TRP A 64 -23.95 4.21 8.67
N VAL A 65 -24.45 2.98 8.69
CA VAL A 65 -24.72 2.20 7.48
C VAL A 65 -26.19 1.85 7.43
N ARG A 66 -26.80 2.06 6.26
CA ARG A 66 -28.18 1.66 5.97
C ARG A 66 -28.20 0.65 4.83
N VAL A 67 -29.11 -0.30 4.93
CA VAL A 67 -29.42 -1.25 3.87
C VAL A 67 -30.90 -1.09 3.52
N ASN A 68 -31.19 -0.76 2.26
CA ASN A 68 -32.54 -0.48 1.78
C ASN A 68 -33.30 0.59 2.61
N GLY A 69 -32.53 1.59 3.13
CA GLY A 69 -33.07 2.69 3.93
C GLY A 69 -33.13 2.43 5.45
N GLU A 70 -32.99 1.18 5.90
CA GLU A 70 -32.97 0.82 7.33
C GLU A 70 -31.56 0.74 7.90
N VAL A 71 -31.38 1.12 9.18
CA VAL A 71 -30.06 1.00 9.86
C VAL A 71 -29.68 -0.47 9.94
N ALA A 72 -28.50 -0.78 9.43
CA ALA A 72 -28.02 -2.15 9.36
C ALA A 72 -27.56 -2.67 10.73
N PRO A 73 -28.07 -3.84 11.19
CA PRO A 73 -27.53 -4.47 12.39
C PRO A 73 -26.20 -5.18 12.12
N MET A 74 -25.41 -5.38 13.19
CA MET A 74 -24.17 -6.13 13.10
C MET A 74 -24.40 -7.57 12.56
N GLY A 75 -23.50 -7.99 11.66
CA GLY A 75 -23.53 -9.35 11.11
C GLY A 75 -24.56 -9.60 10.02
N VAL A 76 -25.34 -8.59 9.61
CA VAL A 76 -26.34 -8.71 8.54
C VAL A 76 -25.69 -9.19 7.23
N LYS A 77 -26.42 -10.01 6.50
CA LYS A 77 -26.03 -10.48 5.16
C LYS A 77 -26.85 -9.74 4.10
N VAL A 78 -26.19 -9.40 3.00
CA VAL A 78 -26.77 -8.67 1.88
C VAL A 78 -26.51 -9.40 0.57
N THR A 79 -27.37 -9.18 -0.39
CA THR A 79 -27.26 -9.65 -1.77
C THR A 79 -26.74 -8.52 -2.68
N PRO A 80 -26.35 -8.79 -3.92
CA PRO A 80 -25.99 -7.76 -4.88
C PRO A 80 -27.12 -6.76 -5.20
N ALA A 81 -28.38 -7.13 -4.96
CA ALA A 81 -29.55 -6.29 -5.19
C ALA A 81 -29.82 -5.29 -4.06
N ASP A 82 -29.23 -5.50 -2.88
CA ASP A 82 -29.45 -4.63 -1.74
C ASP A 82 -28.67 -3.32 -1.90
N ARG A 83 -29.35 -2.21 -1.63
CA ARG A 83 -28.77 -0.87 -1.65
C ARG A 83 -28.07 -0.59 -0.32
N VAL A 84 -26.76 -0.32 -0.38
CA VAL A 84 -25.97 0.06 0.79
C VAL A 84 -25.70 1.56 0.75
N GLU A 85 -26.08 2.25 1.82
CA GLU A 85 -25.90 3.70 2.00
C GLU A 85 -25.01 3.98 3.20
N ILE A 86 -24.13 4.99 3.08
CA ILE A 86 -23.18 5.37 4.11
C ILE A 86 -23.49 6.80 4.57
N ASP A 87 -23.51 7.02 5.88
CA ASP A 87 -23.70 8.31 6.48
C ASP A 87 -22.53 9.27 6.16
N GLN A 88 -22.83 10.56 6.11
CA GLN A 88 -21.84 11.62 5.87
C GLN A 88 -20.76 11.65 6.97
N ALA A 89 -21.08 11.27 8.22
CA ALA A 89 -20.14 11.17 9.32
C ALA A 89 -19.02 10.15 9.02
N ALA A 90 -19.34 9.00 8.43
CA ALA A 90 -18.39 7.99 8.01
C ALA A 90 -17.46 8.52 6.89
N GLN A 91 -18.03 9.23 5.92
CA GLN A 91 -17.24 9.88 4.85
C GLN A 91 -16.31 10.96 5.40
N GLY A 92 -16.78 11.76 6.35
CA GLY A 92 -15.97 12.77 7.05
C GLY A 92 -14.81 12.14 7.82
N GLN A 93 -15.05 11.04 8.55
CA GLN A 93 -13.99 10.29 9.23
C GLN A 93 -12.95 9.78 8.23
N GLN A 94 -13.37 9.23 7.11
CA GLN A 94 -12.48 8.70 6.08
C GLN A 94 -11.64 9.79 5.42
N ALA A 95 -12.19 11.00 5.22
CA ALA A 95 -11.48 12.13 4.63
C ALA A 95 -10.32 12.65 5.52
N THR A 96 -10.33 12.34 6.82
CA THR A 96 -9.25 12.72 7.76
C THR A 96 -8.14 11.68 7.88
N GLN A 97 -8.30 10.51 7.26
CA GLN A 97 -7.30 9.44 7.30
C GLN A 97 -6.03 9.82 6.54
N VAL A 98 -4.90 9.41 7.08
CA VAL A 98 -3.59 9.69 6.49
C VAL A 98 -2.91 8.42 6.00
N THR A 99 -2.12 8.58 4.93
CA THR A 99 -1.16 7.59 4.46
C THR A 99 0.24 8.17 4.55
N ILE A 100 1.13 7.43 5.17
CA ILE A 100 2.51 7.84 5.47
C ILE A 100 3.49 6.94 4.74
N LEU A 101 4.49 7.54 4.14
CA LEU A 101 5.62 6.90 3.50
C LEU A 101 6.83 7.00 4.42
N LEU A 102 7.36 5.88 4.86
CA LEU A 102 8.52 5.79 5.74
C LEU A 102 9.70 5.15 5.00
N HIS A 103 10.86 5.75 5.07
CA HIS A 103 12.09 5.05 4.72
C HIS A 103 12.53 4.21 5.93
N LYS A 104 11.98 2.99 6.03
CA LYS A 104 12.29 2.08 7.15
C LYS A 104 13.79 1.75 7.16
N PRO A 105 14.52 2.01 8.23
CA PRO A 105 15.89 1.54 8.40
C PRO A 105 15.92 0.05 8.81
N MET A 106 17.09 -0.55 8.87
CA MET A 106 17.29 -1.88 9.48
C MET A 106 17.01 -1.84 10.98
N GLY A 107 16.71 -3.00 11.56
CA GLY A 107 16.49 -3.15 13.00
C GLY A 107 15.07 -2.90 13.48
N TYR A 108 14.18 -2.40 12.65
CA TYR A 108 12.76 -2.18 12.98
C TYR A 108 11.87 -3.25 12.33
N VAL A 109 10.89 -3.75 13.07
CA VAL A 109 9.83 -4.60 12.52
C VAL A 109 8.75 -3.75 11.86
N SER A 110 8.13 -4.27 10.79
CA SER A 110 7.07 -3.51 10.10
C SER A 110 5.76 -3.44 10.89
N GLY A 111 5.48 -4.45 11.71
CA GLY A 111 4.24 -4.57 12.47
C GLY A 111 4.42 -4.36 13.98
N GLN A 112 3.86 -5.26 14.78
CA GLN A 112 4.01 -5.22 16.24
C GLN A 112 5.44 -5.59 16.65
N ALA A 113 5.84 -5.17 17.85
CA ALA A 113 7.14 -5.52 18.42
C ALA A 113 7.34 -7.04 18.42
N GLU A 114 8.51 -7.48 17.97
CA GLU A 114 8.86 -8.88 17.83
C GLU A 114 10.35 -9.06 18.17
N ASP A 115 10.70 -10.04 18.95
CA ASP A 115 12.10 -10.41 19.30
C ASP A 115 12.96 -9.23 19.80
N GLY A 116 12.39 -8.33 20.60
CA GLY A 116 13.09 -7.16 21.12
C GLY A 116 13.28 -6.01 20.13
N HIS A 117 12.75 -6.11 18.91
CA HIS A 117 12.78 -5.05 17.92
C HIS A 117 11.57 -4.12 18.02
N GLU A 118 11.83 -2.82 17.87
CA GLU A 118 10.77 -1.81 17.89
C GLU A 118 9.95 -1.80 16.59
N PRO A 119 8.65 -1.50 16.68
CA PRO A 119 7.80 -1.30 15.51
C PRO A 119 8.21 -0.06 14.72
N ALA A 120 8.17 -0.13 13.40
CA ALA A 120 8.50 0.97 12.51
C ALA A 120 7.61 2.22 12.72
N VAL A 121 6.39 2.05 13.24
CA VAL A 121 5.49 3.16 13.58
C VAL A 121 6.07 4.10 14.66
N MET A 122 6.99 3.64 15.49
CA MET A 122 7.68 4.46 16.50
C MET A 122 8.54 5.56 15.87
N LEU A 123 8.92 5.38 14.60
CA LEU A 123 9.62 6.40 13.83
C LEU A 123 8.70 7.54 13.34
N ILE A 124 7.39 7.43 13.50
CA ILE A 124 6.44 8.47 13.05
C ILE A 124 6.23 9.47 14.18
N ASN A 125 7.03 10.53 14.16
CA ASN A 125 6.97 11.63 15.12
C ASN A 125 7.47 12.93 14.47
N PRO A 126 7.27 14.11 15.09
CA PRO A 126 7.67 15.40 14.50
C PRO A 126 9.17 15.56 14.23
N ARG A 127 10.04 14.84 14.97
CA ARG A 127 11.51 14.97 14.83
C ARG A 127 12.03 14.26 13.59
N THR A 128 11.34 13.21 13.17
CA THR A 128 11.69 12.38 12.00
C THR A 128 10.86 12.70 10.76
N HIS A 129 9.98 13.68 10.85
CA HIS A 129 9.25 14.20 9.69
C HIS A 129 10.23 14.85 8.72
N TRP A 130 10.20 14.43 7.44
CA TRP A 130 11.09 14.95 6.41
C TRP A 130 10.79 16.43 6.14
N ARG A 131 11.81 17.26 6.17
CA ARG A 131 11.64 18.73 6.05
C ARG A 131 11.20 19.19 4.65
N GLU A 132 11.47 18.38 3.63
CA GLU A 132 11.08 18.65 2.24
C GLU A 132 9.72 18.03 1.88
N ASP A 133 8.95 17.56 2.88
CA ASP A 133 7.57 17.12 2.66
C ASP A 133 6.72 18.32 2.21
N THR A 134 6.17 18.23 1.00
CA THR A 134 5.32 19.25 0.38
C THR A 134 3.84 19.11 0.73
N SER A 135 3.48 18.12 1.55
CA SER A 135 2.11 17.87 1.98
C SER A 135 1.57 19.03 2.81
N THR A 136 0.29 19.31 2.66
CA THR A 136 -0.43 20.28 3.51
C THR A 136 -0.83 19.72 4.88
N HIS A 137 -0.68 18.40 5.08
CA HIS A 137 -0.97 17.75 6.35
C HIS A 137 -0.01 18.21 7.44
N ARG A 138 -0.55 18.40 8.64
CA ARG A 138 0.26 18.63 9.85
C ARG A 138 0.14 17.44 10.76
N PHE A 139 1.27 17.01 11.30
CA PHE A 139 1.29 15.89 12.23
C PHE A 139 0.49 16.20 13.49
N SER A 140 -0.33 15.25 13.90
CA SER A 140 -1.03 15.27 15.18
C SER A 140 -1.07 13.85 15.77
N PRO A 141 -0.96 13.71 17.11
CA PRO A 141 -0.94 12.39 17.77
C PRO A 141 -2.12 11.47 17.43
N PRO A 142 -3.35 11.96 17.20
CA PRO A 142 -4.47 11.11 16.78
C PRO A 142 -4.24 10.36 15.48
N GLN A 143 -3.37 10.83 14.58
CA GLN A 143 -3.03 10.17 13.32
C GLN A 143 -2.27 8.84 13.53
N LEU A 144 -1.71 8.60 14.71
CA LEU A 144 -1.09 7.32 15.05
C LEU A 144 -2.12 6.22 15.36
N ARG A 145 -3.36 6.61 15.72
CA ARG A 145 -4.42 5.64 16.01
C ARG A 145 -4.84 4.92 14.74
N GLY A 146 -4.76 3.58 14.76
CA GLY A 146 -5.11 2.77 13.58
C GLY A 146 -4.13 2.86 12.42
N LEU A 147 -3.03 3.61 12.54
CA LEU A 147 -1.97 3.65 11.55
C LEU A 147 -1.26 2.30 11.51
N ALA A 148 -1.39 1.57 10.41
CA ALA A 148 -0.88 0.22 10.25
C ALA A 148 -0.08 0.06 8.95
N PRO A 149 0.91 -0.85 8.91
CA PRO A 149 1.67 -1.09 7.70
C PRO A 149 0.81 -1.76 6.62
N ALA A 150 0.80 -1.18 5.43
CA ALA A 150 0.22 -1.77 4.23
C ALA A 150 1.30 -2.59 3.49
N GLY A 151 1.60 -3.75 4.02
CA GLY A 151 2.68 -4.64 3.62
C GLY A 151 3.85 -4.62 4.60
N ARG A 152 4.80 -5.51 4.37
CA ARG A 152 5.93 -5.72 5.28
C ARG A 152 7.27 -5.53 4.57
N LEU A 153 8.27 -5.14 5.33
CA LEU A 153 9.69 -5.30 5.06
C LEU A 153 10.29 -6.08 6.23
N ASP A 154 11.21 -6.99 5.94
CA ASP A 154 11.93 -7.73 6.98
C ASP A 154 12.77 -6.78 7.85
N ILE A 155 13.17 -7.22 9.03
CA ILE A 155 13.99 -6.47 9.98
C ILE A 155 15.32 -6.04 9.35
N ASP A 156 15.92 -6.96 8.57
CA ASP A 156 17.19 -6.81 7.86
C ASP A 156 17.04 -6.18 6.45
N SER A 157 15.90 -5.56 6.15
CA SER A 157 15.60 -4.89 4.89
C SER A 157 15.27 -3.42 5.12
N VAL A 158 15.62 -2.57 4.15
CA VAL A 158 15.42 -1.11 4.23
C VAL A 158 14.49 -0.63 3.11
N GLY A 159 14.07 0.63 3.18
CA GLY A 159 13.38 1.29 2.07
C GLY A 159 11.92 1.64 2.34
N LEU A 160 11.17 1.81 1.27
CA LEU A 160 9.81 2.34 1.29
C LEU A 160 8.86 1.39 2.03
N LEU A 161 8.35 1.82 3.17
CA LEU A 161 7.25 1.20 3.90
C LEU A 161 6.07 2.17 3.91
N VAL A 162 4.88 1.67 3.57
CA VAL A 162 3.64 2.44 3.63
C VAL A 162 2.92 2.10 4.92
N LEU A 163 2.55 3.14 5.68
CA LEU A 163 1.65 3.02 6.83
C LEU A 163 0.38 3.80 6.51
N THR A 164 -0.77 3.24 6.77
CA THR A 164 -2.04 3.89 6.43
C THR A 164 -3.12 3.62 7.46
N GLN A 165 -4.01 4.60 7.62
CA GLN A 165 -5.28 4.43 8.31
C GLN A 165 -6.38 3.98 7.35
N ASP A 166 -6.20 4.21 6.03
CA ASP A 166 -7.19 3.88 5.01
C ASP A 166 -7.08 2.41 4.57
N GLY A 167 -8.07 1.62 4.95
CA GLY A 167 -8.12 0.20 4.59
C GLY A 167 -8.27 -0.06 3.09
N ARG A 168 -8.72 0.91 2.29
CA ARG A 168 -8.77 0.82 0.82
C ARG A 168 -7.36 0.84 0.25
N VAL A 169 -6.52 1.76 0.74
CA VAL A 169 -5.09 1.82 0.38
C VAL A 169 -4.39 0.53 0.78
N ALA A 170 -4.64 0.04 2.01
CA ALA A 170 -4.06 -1.23 2.46
C ALA A 170 -4.46 -2.38 1.52
N ARG A 171 -5.74 -2.51 1.17
CA ARG A 171 -6.23 -3.55 0.26
C ARG A 171 -5.59 -3.45 -1.13
N GLN A 172 -5.45 -2.25 -1.67
CA GLN A 172 -4.78 -2.01 -2.95
C GLN A 172 -3.35 -2.53 -2.94
N LEU A 173 -2.62 -2.38 -1.84
CA LEU A 173 -1.21 -2.72 -1.73
C LEU A 173 -0.93 -4.19 -1.40
N ILE A 174 -1.81 -4.83 -0.59
CA ILE A 174 -1.59 -6.17 -0.03
C ILE A 174 -2.74 -7.14 -0.26
N GLY A 175 -3.78 -6.76 -0.99
CA GLY A 175 -4.85 -7.67 -1.38
C GLY A 175 -4.31 -8.83 -2.22
N GLU A 176 -4.96 -9.99 -2.15
CA GLU A 176 -4.55 -11.20 -2.88
C GLU A 176 -4.46 -10.95 -4.39
N ASP A 177 -5.34 -10.10 -4.92
CA ASP A 177 -5.41 -9.72 -6.33
C ASP A 177 -4.65 -8.42 -6.66
N SER A 178 -3.84 -7.91 -5.73
CA SER A 178 -3.25 -6.56 -5.82
C SER A 178 -2.32 -6.44 -7.01
N GLY A 179 -1.75 -7.28 -7.67
CA GLY A 179 -0.90 -7.13 -8.85
C GLY A 179 0.05 -5.89 -8.86
N ILE A 180 0.09 -5.12 -7.78
CA ILE A 180 0.92 -3.92 -7.65
C ILE A 180 2.41 -4.29 -7.66
N GLU A 181 3.14 -3.63 -8.56
CA GLU A 181 4.59 -3.80 -8.66
C GLU A 181 5.31 -3.25 -7.44
N LYS A 182 6.28 -4.00 -6.95
CA LYS A 182 7.22 -3.57 -5.92
C LYS A 182 8.63 -3.73 -6.46
N GLU A 183 9.44 -2.68 -6.40
CA GLU A 183 10.78 -2.64 -6.96
C GLU A 183 11.82 -2.55 -5.86
N TYR A 184 12.86 -3.39 -6.02
CA TYR A 184 13.91 -3.56 -5.04
C TYR A 184 15.29 -3.47 -5.69
N LEU A 185 16.23 -2.87 -4.96
CA LEU A 185 17.66 -2.98 -5.20
C LEU A 185 18.25 -4.01 -4.23
N VAL A 186 18.93 -5.00 -4.78
CA VAL A 186 19.39 -6.19 -4.05
C VAL A 186 20.88 -6.38 -4.26
N ARG A 187 21.66 -6.04 -3.26
CA ARG A 187 23.12 -6.26 -3.28
C ARG A 187 23.40 -7.71 -2.93
N VAL A 188 24.25 -8.35 -3.74
CA VAL A 188 24.49 -9.79 -3.65
C VAL A 188 25.98 -10.12 -3.67
N THR A 189 26.31 -11.28 -3.09
CA THR A 189 27.55 -12.02 -3.30
C THR A 189 27.19 -13.37 -3.90
N TRP A 190 28.10 -14.03 -4.57
CA TRP A 190 27.85 -15.31 -5.20
C TRP A 190 28.77 -16.40 -4.67
N SER A 191 28.18 -17.51 -4.25
CA SER A 191 28.87 -18.72 -3.78
C SER A 191 28.63 -19.86 -4.79
N PRO A 192 29.57 -20.14 -5.70
CA PRO A 192 29.38 -21.15 -6.75
C PRO A 192 29.08 -22.57 -6.23
N THR A 193 29.37 -22.86 -4.98
CA THR A 193 29.19 -24.17 -4.36
C THR A 193 27.80 -24.42 -3.74
N ALA A 194 26.98 -23.40 -3.57
CA ALA A 194 25.64 -23.52 -3.03
C ALA A 194 24.65 -24.00 -4.11
N GLY A 195 24.78 -25.23 -4.60
CA GLY A 195 23.83 -25.83 -5.56
C GLY A 195 24.40 -26.51 -6.80
N ALA A 196 25.71 -26.60 -6.96
CA ALA A 196 26.34 -27.40 -7.97
C ALA A 196 27.23 -28.45 -7.30
N THR A 197 27.13 -29.69 -7.74
CA THR A 197 28.00 -30.83 -7.33
C THR A 197 29.47 -30.41 -7.39
N GLY A 198 30.04 -30.09 -6.20
CA GLY A 198 31.39 -29.54 -6.07
C GLY A 198 32.43 -30.58 -6.45
N GLY A 199 33.23 -30.25 -7.47
CA GLY A 199 34.57 -30.81 -7.63
C GLY A 199 35.56 -30.12 -6.67
N PRO A 200 36.72 -30.75 -6.38
CA PRO A 200 37.75 -30.19 -5.50
C PRO A 200 38.37 -28.96 -6.14
N GLY A 201 37.98 -27.78 -5.64
CA GLY A 201 38.43 -26.47 -6.14
C GLY A 201 37.41 -25.36 -5.83
N ALA A 202 36.73 -25.44 -4.65
CA ALA A 202 35.78 -24.46 -4.21
C ALA A 202 36.43 -23.05 -4.23
N ARG A 203 36.06 -22.25 -5.23
CA ARG A 203 36.36 -20.81 -5.22
C ARG A 203 35.57 -20.18 -4.07
N GLY A 204 36.23 -19.37 -3.28
CA GLY A 204 35.60 -18.59 -2.23
C GLY A 204 34.47 -17.72 -2.75
N ASP A 205 33.67 -17.13 -1.87
CA ASP A 205 32.58 -16.22 -2.21
C ASP A 205 33.08 -15.09 -3.11
N VAL A 206 32.41 -14.86 -4.23
CA VAL A 206 32.64 -13.72 -5.10
C VAL A 206 31.86 -12.53 -4.57
N THR A 207 32.58 -11.51 -4.08
CA THR A 207 32.00 -10.33 -3.45
C THR A 207 32.02 -9.09 -4.33
N THR A 208 32.82 -9.10 -5.39
CA THR A 208 32.97 -8.02 -6.37
C THR A 208 32.78 -8.55 -7.77
N ASP A 209 32.28 -7.72 -8.69
CA ASP A 209 32.08 -8.07 -10.11
C ASP A 209 31.27 -9.36 -10.31
N VAL A 210 30.27 -9.56 -9.45
CA VAL A 210 29.40 -10.77 -9.42
C VAL A 210 28.71 -10.98 -10.76
N GLN A 211 28.25 -9.90 -11.39
CA GLN A 211 27.59 -9.92 -12.69
C GLN A 211 28.41 -10.66 -13.76
N ARG A 212 29.72 -10.47 -13.77
CA ARG A 212 30.61 -11.05 -14.80
C ARG A 212 30.72 -12.56 -14.72
N VAL A 213 30.62 -13.11 -13.51
CA VAL A 213 30.82 -14.55 -13.26
C VAL A 213 29.50 -15.32 -13.04
N PHE A 214 28.42 -14.60 -12.76
CA PHE A 214 27.13 -15.22 -12.48
C PHE A 214 26.49 -15.78 -13.76
N PRO A 215 26.11 -17.08 -13.81
CA PRO A 215 25.63 -17.72 -15.03
C PRO A 215 24.32 -17.10 -15.53
N PRO A 216 24.20 -16.77 -16.83
CA PRO A 216 22.97 -16.24 -17.42
C PRO A 216 21.74 -17.16 -17.22
N ALA A 217 21.94 -18.47 -17.21
CA ALA A 217 20.88 -19.44 -16.95
C ALA A 217 20.29 -19.30 -15.53
N MET A 218 21.10 -18.96 -14.54
CA MET A 218 20.62 -18.71 -13.16
C MET A 218 19.87 -17.40 -13.07
N LEU A 219 20.29 -16.36 -13.81
CA LEU A 219 19.52 -15.10 -13.93
C LEU A 219 18.15 -15.36 -14.59
N ALA A 220 18.09 -16.21 -15.61
CA ALA A 220 16.83 -16.60 -16.22
C ALA A 220 15.90 -17.32 -15.24
N ARG A 221 16.45 -18.19 -14.38
CA ARG A 221 15.67 -18.84 -13.31
C ARG A 221 15.11 -17.86 -12.29
N LEU A 222 15.82 -16.80 -11.92
CA LEU A 222 15.30 -15.73 -11.06
C LEU A 222 14.11 -15.01 -11.70
N ARG A 223 14.08 -14.88 -13.02
CA ARG A 223 12.98 -14.25 -13.75
C ARG A 223 11.75 -15.13 -13.82
N HIS A 224 11.95 -16.43 -13.97
CA HIS A 224 10.87 -17.43 -14.07
C HIS A 224 11.36 -18.84 -13.73
N GLY A 225 10.47 -19.66 -13.16
CA GLY A 225 10.73 -21.09 -12.95
C GLY A 225 11.17 -21.47 -11.54
N LEU A 226 11.16 -20.53 -10.58
CA LEU A 226 11.38 -20.83 -9.17
C LEU A 226 10.06 -21.11 -8.46
N SER A 227 10.14 -21.89 -7.38
CA SER A 227 9.02 -22.15 -6.47
C SER A 227 9.45 -21.97 -5.02
N LEU A 228 8.51 -21.56 -4.16
CA LEU A 228 8.70 -21.50 -2.70
C LEU A 228 7.56 -22.25 -2.02
N ASP A 229 7.89 -23.07 -1.05
CA ASP A 229 6.93 -23.87 -0.28
C ASP A 229 5.99 -24.71 -1.18
N GLY A 230 6.55 -25.28 -2.27
CA GLY A 230 5.81 -26.09 -3.24
C GLY A 230 4.92 -25.26 -4.20
N GLN A 231 4.91 -23.93 -4.07
CA GLN A 231 4.10 -23.05 -4.92
C GLN A 231 4.99 -22.34 -5.95
N PRO A 232 4.65 -22.37 -7.24
CA PRO A 232 5.38 -21.63 -8.27
C PRO A 232 5.28 -20.13 -8.00
N LEU A 233 6.36 -19.41 -8.30
CA LEU A 233 6.39 -17.95 -8.21
C LEU A 233 5.90 -17.34 -9.52
N LYS A 234 5.26 -16.17 -9.39
CA LYS A 234 4.93 -15.34 -10.56
C LYS A 234 6.22 -14.89 -11.26
N PRO A 235 6.19 -14.69 -12.59
CA PRO A 235 7.33 -14.12 -13.30
C PRO A 235 7.76 -12.78 -12.69
N ALA A 236 9.08 -12.59 -12.59
CA ALA A 236 9.69 -11.37 -12.07
C ALA A 236 10.57 -10.70 -13.13
N ARG A 237 10.67 -9.37 -13.10
CA ARG A 237 11.73 -8.69 -13.85
C ARG A 237 12.97 -8.61 -12.96
N VAL A 238 14.08 -9.16 -13.45
CA VAL A 238 15.35 -9.18 -12.72
C VAL A 238 16.47 -8.80 -13.67
N ASP A 239 17.16 -7.72 -13.38
CA ASP A 239 18.23 -7.17 -14.21
C ASP A 239 19.38 -6.68 -13.33
N TRP A 240 20.61 -6.72 -13.86
CA TRP A 240 21.74 -6.10 -13.20
C TRP A 240 21.65 -4.58 -13.27
N GLN A 241 21.72 -3.95 -12.11
CA GLN A 241 21.79 -2.49 -11.95
C GLN A 241 23.25 -2.01 -11.96
N ASN A 242 24.13 -2.82 -11.40
CA ASN A 242 25.58 -2.65 -11.40
C ASN A 242 26.22 -4.03 -11.10
N PRO A 243 27.58 -4.16 -11.12
CA PRO A 243 28.25 -5.45 -10.97
C PRO A 243 27.89 -6.29 -9.75
N GLU A 244 27.44 -5.69 -8.63
CA GLU A 244 27.07 -6.40 -7.39
C GLU A 244 25.60 -6.22 -7.01
N GLN A 245 24.79 -5.54 -7.83
CA GLN A 245 23.42 -5.21 -7.47
C GLN A 245 22.42 -5.59 -8.56
N LEU A 246 21.44 -6.39 -8.17
CA LEU A 246 20.27 -6.72 -8.99
C LEU A 246 19.13 -5.76 -8.68
N ARG A 247 18.34 -5.46 -9.71
CA ARG A 247 17.04 -4.82 -9.63
C ARG A 247 15.98 -5.88 -9.80
N PHE A 248 15.08 -6.02 -8.83
CA PHE A 248 13.92 -6.90 -8.85
C PHE A 248 12.64 -6.08 -8.95
N VAL A 249 11.71 -6.49 -9.83
CA VAL A 249 10.34 -6.01 -9.83
C VAL A 249 9.40 -7.20 -9.71
N LEU A 250 8.62 -7.21 -8.62
CA LEU A 250 7.71 -8.27 -8.25
C LEU A 250 6.28 -7.75 -8.19
N THR A 251 5.30 -8.60 -8.55
CA THR A 251 3.86 -8.35 -8.40
C THR A 251 3.23 -9.17 -7.27
N GLU A 252 4.04 -9.87 -6.49
CA GLU A 252 3.66 -10.65 -5.31
C GLU A 252 4.61 -10.39 -4.14
N GLY A 253 4.35 -10.97 -2.97
CA GLY A 253 5.23 -10.78 -1.82
C GLY A 253 5.10 -11.93 -0.82
N LYS A 254 5.85 -13.02 -1.02
CA LYS A 254 5.97 -14.11 -0.03
C LYS A 254 7.03 -13.77 1.02
N LYS A 255 6.94 -14.42 2.19
CA LYS A 255 7.91 -14.22 3.28
C LYS A 255 9.34 -14.43 2.78
N ARG A 256 10.21 -13.40 2.92
CA ARG A 256 11.63 -13.39 2.51
C ARG A 256 11.86 -13.84 1.06
N GLN A 257 10.90 -13.55 0.17
CA GLN A 257 10.87 -14.11 -1.20
C GLN A 257 12.18 -13.88 -1.96
N ILE A 258 12.66 -12.64 -2.05
CA ILE A 258 13.88 -12.32 -2.82
C ILE A 258 15.10 -13.05 -2.26
N ARG A 259 15.27 -13.12 -0.93
CA ARG A 259 16.40 -13.83 -0.30
C ARG A 259 16.36 -15.31 -0.63
N ARG A 260 15.19 -15.93 -0.51
CA ARG A 260 15.00 -17.36 -0.84
C ARG A 260 15.16 -17.66 -2.32
N MET A 261 14.75 -16.75 -3.21
CA MET A 261 15.00 -16.85 -4.65
C MET A 261 16.50 -16.81 -4.96
N CYS A 262 17.21 -15.86 -4.35
CA CYS A 262 18.66 -15.71 -4.50
C CYS A 262 19.42 -16.95 -4.00
N GLU A 263 19.06 -17.47 -2.83
CA GLU A 263 19.67 -18.69 -2.27
C GLU A 263 19.55 -19.89 -3.22
N GLN A 264 18.42 -20.07 -3.90
CA GLN A 264 18.23 -21.18 -4.85
C GLN A 264 19.16 -21.14 -6.09
N VAL A 265 19.76 -19.99 -6.34
CA VAL A 265 20.72 -19.81 -7.46
C VAL A 265 22.15 -19.53 -6.96
N GLY A 266 22.41 -19.74 -5.66
CA GLY A 266 23.72 -19.58 -5.06
C GLY A 266 24.11 -18.13 -4.78
N LEU A 267 23.17 -17.18 -4.84
CA LEU A 267 23.37 -15.79 -4.43
C LEU A 267 23.03 -15.60 -2.95
N LYS A 268 23.90 -14.86 -2.24
CA LYS A 268 23.63 -14.38 -0.88
C LYS A 268 23.27 -12.91 -0.92
N VAL A 269 22.12 -12.54 -0.40
CA VAL A 269 21.68 -11.15 -0.30
C VAL A 269 22.36 -10.47 0.88
N VAL A 270 23.21 -9.48 0.61
CA VAL A 270 23.92 -8.68 1.61
C VAL A 270 23.28 -7.30 1.85
N GLY A 271 22.37 -6.89 0.99
CA GLY A 271 21.58 -5.67 1.16
C GLY A 271 20.29 -5.75 0.34
N LEU A 272 19.17 -5.30 0.92
CA LEU A 272 17.88 -5.27 0.24
C LEU A 272 17.17 -3.96 0.56
N LYS A 273 16.86 -3.18 -0.49
CA LYS A 273 16.19 -1.89 -0.38
C LYS A 273 14.98 -1.83 -1.31
N ARG A 274 13.78 -1.63 -0.76
CA ARG A 274 12.59 -1.35 -1.59
C ARG A 274 12.55 0.12 -1.96
N ILE A 275 12.57 0.41 -3.26
CA ILE A 275 12.65 1.78 -3.77
C ILE A 275 11.36 2.28 -4.41
N ARG A 276 10.39 1.39 -4.73
CA ARG A 276 9.11 1.76 -5.35
C ARG A 276 8.00 0.78 -4.98
N ILE A 277 6.79 1.30 -4.87
CA ILE A 277 5.54 0.54 -4.80
C ILE A 277 4.55 1.19 -5.76
N GLY A 278 4.04 0.46 -6.75
CA GLY A 278 3.22 1.02 -7.82
C GLY A 278 3.95 2.16 -8.53
N ARG A 279 3.40 3.36 -8.49
CA ARG A 279 4.01 4.59 -9.04
C ARG A 279 4.76 5.40 -7.98
N VAL A 280 4.59 5.08 -6.70
CA VAL A 280 5.18 5.84 -5.60
C VAL A 280 6.63 5.43 -5.38
N MET A 281 7.52 6.40 -5.49
CA MET A 281 8.96 6.22 -5.34
C MET A 281 9.40 6.59 -3.92
N LEU A 282 10.43 5.90 -3.42
CA LEU A 282 11.13 6.31 -2.21
C LEU A 282 11.78 7.70 -2.38
N GLY A 283 12.32 7.96 -3.57
CA GLY A 283 12.99 9.23 -3.88
C GLY A 283 14.16 9.53 -2.94
N ASN A 284 14.26 10.80 -2.55
CA ASN A 284 15.31 11.31 -1.65
C ASN A 284 14.94 11.23 -0.16
N LEU A 285 13.83 10.57 0.19
CA LEU A 285 13.43 10.43 1.60
C LEU A 285 14.55 9.78 2.40
N PRO A 286 15.14 10.44 3.41
CA PRO A 286 16.26 9.90 4.17
C PRO A 286 15.86 8.70 5.04
N ALA A 287 16.81 7.81 5.34
CA ALA A 287 16.56 6.66 6.20
C ALA A 287 16.11 7.10 7.61
N GLY A 288 15.08 6.44 8.14
CA GLY A 288 14.47 6.77 9.42
C GLY A 288 13.51 7.96 9.37
N GLN A 289 13.38 8.64 8.23
CA GLN A 289 12.43 9.74 8.06
C GLN A 289 11.17 9.30 7.32
N TRP A 290 10.13 10.09 7.50
CA TRP A 290 8.82 9.85 6.91
C TRP A 290 8.22 11.13 6.33
N ARG A 291 7.31 10.96 5.38
CA ARG A 291 6.46 12.01 4.82
C ARG A 291 5.05 11.52 4.59
N TYR A 292 4.12 12.40 4.35
CA TYR A 292 2.80 12.01 3.86
C TYR A 292 2.84 11.57 2.40
N LEU A 293 1.86 10.76 2.02
CA LEU A 293 1.57 10.51 0.60
C LEU A 293 1.09 11.83 -0.02
N GLY A 294 1.73 12.27 -1.08
CA GLY A 294 1.36 13.52 -1.77
C GLY A 294 -0.03 13.46 -2.39
N ALA A 295 -0.67 14.62 -2.54
CA ALA A 295 -2.03 14.71 -3.10
C ALA A 295 -2.14 14.13 -4.51
N ASP A 296 -1.07 14.22 -5.30
CA ASP A 296 -1.00 13.73 -6.68
C ASP A 296 -0.41 12.33 -6.80
N GLU A 297 0.09 11.75 -5.70
CA GLU A 297 0.65 10.41 -5.70
C GLU A 297 -0.46 9.36 -5.60
N ARG A 298 -0.35 8.31 -6.41
CA ARG A 298 -1.22 7.13 -6.40
C ARG A 298 -0.36 5.86 -6.58
N PHE A 299 -0.77 4.77 -5.96
CA PHE A 299 -0.11 3.47 -6.11
C PHE A 299 -0.47 2.76 -7.39
#